data_6560f72aa040213d6f2b2d0b6d663ce7
#
_entry.id   6560f72aa040213d6f2b2d0b6d663ce7
#
_cell.length_a   1.000
_cell.length_b   1.000
_cell.length_c   1.000
_cell.angle_alpha   90.00
_cell.angle_beta   90.00
_cell.angle_gamma   90.00
#
_symmetry.space_group_name_H-M   'P 1'
#
loop_
_entity.id
_entity.type
_entity.pdbx_description
1 polymer ?
#
loop_
_entity_poly.entity_id
_entity_poly.type
_entity_poly.pdbx_seq_one_letter_code
_entity_poly.pdbx_strand_id
1 'polypeptide(L)'
;ASGERRQGGSTLTMQLARRVYGIDSRTPTGKVAQIFAALWLEARFSKHDILEAYLNTAPYGGNIEGVQAASLIYFRKDAARLSLPEALTLAVIPQNPVKRIAERGRNAELQAARERLSALWAERDPTAKQHAPDAQLALSAQSRGSLPFLAPHATDMLLAQERGVQEVRTTIDLRMQATLERVMAQYLRAHADVGMNNASALLLDASTMQVRAMIGSADFRNDAISGQVNGVLAKRSPGSTLKPFI
;
A
#
# COMPACT_ATOMS: atom_id res chain seq x y z
N ALA A 1 -4.58 40.16 11.45
CA ALA A 1 -3.26 39.51 11.55
C ALA A 1 -3.38 38.10 10.99
N SER A 2 -2.98 37.93 9.73
CA SER A 2 -2.92 36.63 9.05
C SER A 2 -1.78 35.82 9.67
N GLY A 3 -2.12 34.78 10.40
CA GLY A 3 -1.15 33.83 10.93
C GLY A 3 -0.50 33.04 9.79
N GLU A 4 0.58 33.56 9.22
CA GLU A 4 1.46 32.78 8.36
C GLU A 4 1.96 31.57 9.15
N ARG A 5 1.47 30.39 8.77
CA ARG A 5 2.02 29.12 9.29
C ARG A 5 3.48 29.05 8.90
N ARG A 6 4.38 29.18 9.88
CA ARG A 6 5.81 28.96 9.71
C ARG A 6 6.00 27.59 9.05
N GLN A 7 6.49 27.60 7.80
CA GLN A 7 6.97 26.38 7.15
C GLN A 7 8.12 25.85 8.01
N GLY A 8 8.03 24.61 8.44
CA GLY A 8 9.08 24.00 9.25
C GLY A 8 10.37 23.91 8.45
N GLY A 9 11.46 24.48 8.94
CA GLY A 9 12.80 24.47 8.33
C GLY A 9 13.52 23.12 8.37
N SER A 10 12.80 21.99 8.43
CA SER A 10 13.42 20.66 8.43
C SER A 10 13.73 20.19 7.01
N THR A 11 14.99 19.82 6.76
CA THR A 11 15.42 19.25 5.48
C THR A 11 14.85 17.83 5.27
N LEU A 12 14.92 17.30 4.04
CA LEU A 12 14.54 15.90 3.75
C LEU A 12 15.36 14.93 4.59
N THR A 13 16.65 15.16 4.76
CA THR A 13 17.53 14.34 5.59
C THR A 13 17.11 14.34 7.05
N MET A 14 16.71 15.50 7.59
CA MET A 14 16.15 15.57 8.96
C MET A 14 14.83 14.80 9.08
N GLN A 15 13.99 14.83 8.06
CA GLN A 15 12.74 14.07 8.06
C GLN A 15 13.01 12.56 7.99
N LEU A 16 13.96 12.13 7.16
CA LEU A 16 14.42 10.75 7.09
C LEU A 16 15.00 10.30 8.43
N ALA A 17 15.93 11.07 9.01
CA ALA A 17 16.54 10.76 10.31
C ALA A 17 15.50 10.55 11.41
N ARG A 18 14.49 11.41 11.48
CA ARG A 18 13.39 11.27 12.44
C ARG A 18 12.67 9.94 12.28
N ARG A 19 12.43 9.50 11.04
CA ARG A 19 11.70 8.26 10.75
C ARG A 19 12.54 7.03 11.06
N VAL A 20 13.77 6.99 10.56
CA VAL A 20 14.67 5.84 10.70
C VAL A 20 15.05 5.59 12.16
N TYR A 21 15.29 6.66 12.93
CA TYR A 21 15.72 6.55 14.33
C TYR A 21 14.59 6.74 15.36
N GLY A 22 13.34 6.91 14.91
CA GLY A 22 12.20 7.08 15.81
C GLY A 22 12.27 8.33 16.70
N ILE A 23 12.92 9.42 16.24
CA ILE A 23 13.20 10.61 17.04
C ILE A 23 11.93 11.44 17.23
N ASP A 24 11.54 11.72 18.48
CA ASP A 24 10.47 12.68 18.78
C ASP A 24 10.97 14.12 18.64
N SER A 25 10.80 14.69 17.46
CA SER A 25 11.22 16.07 17.13
C SER A 25 10.33 17.18 17.72
N ARG A 26 9.35 16.84 18.57
CA ARG A 26 8.50 17.82 19.28
C ARG A 26 9.22 18.39 20.49
N THR A 27 10.19 17.69 21.04
CA THR A 27 11.03 18.14 22.15
C THR A 27 12.28 18.88 21.64
N PRO A 28 12.82 19.87 22.38
CA PRO A 28 14.07 20.54 22.02
C PRO A 28 15.24 19.56 21.89
N THR A 29 15.36 18.61 22.80
CA THR A 29 16.40 17.56 22.80
C THR A 29 16.27 16.65 21.57
N GLY A 30 15.05 16.22 21.27
CA GLY A 30 14.79 15.44 20.06
C GLY A 30 15.08 16.23 18.77
N LYS A 31 14.86 17.55 18.78
CA LYS A 31 15.23 18.40 17.64
C LYS A 31 16.74 18.47 17.44
N VAL A 32 17.52 18.57 18.52
CA VAL A 32 18.98 18.50 18.47
C VAL A 32 19.47 17.14 18.00
N ALA A 33 18.94 16.06 18.57
CA ALA A 33 19.25 14.68 18.12
C ALA A 33 18.95 14.47 16.62
N GLN A 34 17.83 15.03 16.13
CA GLN A 34 17.46 14.98 14.71
C GLN A 34 18.51 15.67 13.82
N ILE A 35 19.06 16.81 14.26
CA ILE A 35 20.11 17.53 13.51
C ILE A 35 21.39 16.69 13.43
N PHE A 36 21.86 16.15 14.54
CA PHE A 36 23.06 15.30 14.57
C PHE A 36 22.89 14.03 13.74
N ALA A 37 21.73 13.36 13.84
CA ALA A 37 21.42 12.21 13.03
C ALA A 37 21.38 12.53 11.53
N ALA A 38 20.85 13.70 11.16
CA ALA A 38 20.85 14.16 9.77
C ALA A 38 22.26 14.43 9.25
N LEU A 39 23.11 15.09 10.04
CA LEU A 39 24.52 15.33 9.68
C LEU A 39 25.29 14.01 9.52
N TRP A 40 25.03 13.05 10.39
CA TRP A 40 25.64 11.72 10.29
C TRP A 40 25.23 10.99 9.00
N LEU A 41 23.95 11.04 8.62
CA LEU A 41 23.47 10.48 7.36
C LEU A 41 24.14 11.17 6.16
N GLU A 42 24.22 12.50 6.16
CA GLU A 42 24.86 13.29 5.10
C GLU A 42 26.37 12.99 4.94
N ALA A 43 27.05 12.66 6.05
CA ALA A 43 28.47 12.28 6.01
C ALA A 43 28.70 10.85 5.48
N ARG A 44 27.70 9.98 5.52
CA ARG A 44 27.86 8.55 5.24
C ARG A 44 27.22 8.09 3.95
N PHE A 45 26.18 8.77 3.50
CA PHE A 45 25.36 8.39 2.35
C PHE A 45 25.29 9.50 1.31
N SER A 46 25.19 9.13 0.04
CA SER A 46 25.00 10.10 -1.03
C SER A 46 23.61 10.76 -0.96
N LYS A 47 23.47 11.91 -1.61
CA LYS A 47 22.16 12.57 -1.72
C LYS A 47 21.13 11.69 -2.42
N HIS A 48 21.56 10.86 -3.35
CA HIS A 48 20.70 9.89 -4.03
C HIS A 48 20.18 8.83 -3.05
N ASP A 49 21.06 8.22 -2.26
CA ASP A 49 20.68 7.21 -1.29
C ASP A 49 19.71 7.77 -0.22
N ILE A 50 19.98 9.01 0.23
CA ILE A 50 19.11 9.71 1.18
C ILE A 50 17.74 9.99 0.58
N LEU A 51 17.67 10.41 -0.70
CA LEU A 51 16.42 10.66 -1.39
C LEU A 51 15.63 9.37 -1.61
N GLU A 52 16.31 8.30 -2.03
CA GLU A 52 15.70 6.98 -2.21
C GLU A 52 15.13 6.45 -0.89
N ALA A 53 15.92 6.48 0.19
CA ALA A 53 15.47 6.07 1.51
C ALA A 53 14.29 6.93 2.01
N TYR A 54 14.30 8.23 1.73
CA TYR A 54 13.17 9.11 2.05
C TYR A 54 11.91 8.73 1.28
N LEU A 55 12.01 8.55 -0.03
CA LEU A 55 10.87 8.18 -0.87
C LEU A 55 10.27 6.83 -0.47
N ASN A 56 11.12 5.88 -0.05
CA ASN A 56 10.69 4.56 0.41
C ASN A 56 10.05 4.56 1.80
N THR A 57 10.26 5.61 2.60
CA THR A 57 9.72 5.70 3.96
C THR A 57 8.73 6.85 4.16
N ALA A 58 8.58 7.75 3.19
CA ALA A 58 7.70 8.91 3.30
C ALA A 58 6.22 8.50 3.47
N PRO A 59 5.43 9.28 4.26
CA PRO A 59 4.01 9.00 4.46
C PRO A 59 3.17 9.59 3.32
N TYR A 60 2.28 8.79 2.78
CA TYR A 60 1.39 9.20 1.69
C TYR A 60 -0.10 9.23 2.07
N GLY A 61 -0.41 9.21 3.36
CA GLY A 61 -1.76 9.28 3.91
C GLY A 61 -2.23 7.95 4.50
N GLY A 62 -2.95 8.03 5.63
CA GLY A 62 -3.31 6.85 6.40
C GLY A 62 -2.07 6.06 6.83
N ASN A 63 -2.06 4.77 6.51
CA ASN A 63 -0.92 3.87 6.75
C ASN A 63 -0.11 3.54 5.47
N ILE A 64 -0.20 4.41 4.45
CA ILE A 64 0.58 4.23 3.21
C ILE A 64 1.96 4.83 3.43
N GLU A 65 2.99 4.00 3.37
CA GLU A 65 4.39 4.37 3.44
C GLU A 65 5.13 3.94 2.17
N GLY A 66 5.99 4.81 1.68
CA GLY A 66 6.77 4.59 0.47
C GLY A 66 6.05 4.95 -0.83
N VAL A 67 6.83 5.53 -1.76
CA VAL A 67 6.35 6.01 -3.05
C VAL A 67 5.81 4.89 -3.94
N GLN A 68 6.42 3.72 -3.89
CA GLN A 68 5.98 2.55 -4.66
C GLN A 68 4.58 2.10 -4.22
N ALA A 69 4.36 1.97 -2.90
CA ALA A 69 3.06 1.62 -2.36
C ALA A 69 2.00 2.68 -2.71
N ALA A 70 2.35 3.96 -2.57
CA ALA A 70 1.46 5.08 -2.93
C ALA A 70 1.10 5.08 -4.42
N SER A 71 2.07 4.82 -5.31
CA SER A 71 1.86 4.72 -6.75
C SER A 71 0.90 3.57 -7.10
N LEU A 72 1.12 2.41 -6.53
CA LEU A 72 0.26 1.24 -6.74
C LEU A 72 -1.16 1.47 -6.21
N ILE A 73 -1.29 2.11 -5.03
CA ILE A 73 -2.59 2.35 -4.41
C ILE A 73 -3.37 3.43 -5.15
N TYR A 74 -2.75 4.58 -5.42
CA TYR A 74 -3.45 5.73 -6.01
C TYR A 74 -3.58 5.65 -7.53
N PHE A 75 -2.61 5.07 -8.22
CA PHE A 75 -2.55 5.11 -9.69
C PHE A 75 -2.49 3.75 -10.37
N ARG A 76 -2.44 2.64 -9.63
CA ARG A 76 -2.38 1.26 -10.17
C ARG A 76 -1.21 1.01 -11.11
N LYS A 77 -0.10 1.65 -10.87
CA LYS A 77 1.11 1.51 -11.69
C LYS A 77 2.38 1.60 -10.84
N ASP A 78 3.44 1.10 -11.40
CA ASP A 78 4.79 1.21 -10.84
C ASP A 78 5.21 2.68 -10.73
N ALA A 79 5.98 3.03 -9.69
CA ALA A 79 6.46 4.40 -9.47
C ALA A 79 7.32 4.92 -10.63
N ALA A 80 8.06 4.03 -11.30
CA ALA A 80 8.84 4.37 -12.48
C ALA A 80 8.00 4.75 -13.71
N ARG A 81 6.70 4.45 -13.69
CA ARG A 81 5.75 4.73 -14.78
C ARG A 81 4.80 5.88 -14.47
N LEU A 82 5.05 6.62 -13.42
CA LEU A 82 4.23 7.79 -13.08
C LEU A 82 4.34 8.86 -14.17
N SER A 83 3.19 9.40 -14.58
CA SER A 83 3.16 10.62 -15.38
C SER A 83 3.56 11.83 -14.52
N LEU A 84 3.92 12.93 -15.16
CA LEU A 84 4.32 14.15 -14.47
C LEU A 84 3.28 14.64 -13.44
N PRO A 85 1.96 14.74 -13.78
CA PRO A 85 0.97 15.16 -12.80
C PRO A 85 0.81 14.19 -11.61
N GLU A 86 1.00 12.89 -11.83
CA GLU A 86 0.99 11.88 -10.75
C GLU A 86 2.22 12.02 -9.85
N ALA A 87 3.40 12.20 -10.44
CA ALA A 87 4.65 12.42 -9.70
C ALA A 87 4.58 13.69 -8.85
N LEU A 88 4.11 14.81 -9.41
CA LEU A 88 3.89 16.06 -8.66
C LEU A 88 2.89 15.89 -7.53
N THR A 89 1.85 15.07 -7.74
CA THR A 89 0.88 14.75 -6.69
C THR A 89 1.54 14.02 -5.53
N LEU A 90 2.28 12.96 -5.81
CA LEU A 90 2.99 12.22 -4.76
C LEU A 90 4.06 13.09 -4.08
N ALA A 91 4.76 13.95 -4.80
CA ALA A 91 5.80 14.82 -4.23
C ALA A 91 5.27 15.79 -3.15
N VAL A 92 4.01 16.21 -3.22
CA VAL A 92 3.45 17.18 -2.27
C VAL A 92 2.70 16.54 -1.10
N ILE A 93 2.32 15.26 -1.17
CA ILE A 93 1.57 14.57 -0.10
C ILE A 93 2.36 14.45 1.20
N PRO A 94 3.66 14.03 1.21
CA PRO A 94 4.40 13.78 2.44
C PRO A 94 4.52 14.99 3.38
N GLN A 95 4.42 16.20 2.84
CA GLN A 95 4.47 17.43 3.64
C GLN A 95 3.22 17.61 4.53
N ASN A 96 2.06 17.14 4.07
CA ASN A 96 0.82 17.14 4.86
C ASN A 96 -0.08 15.96 4.46
N PRO A 97 0.29 14.73 4.86
CA PRO A 97 -0.36 13.51 4.37
C PRO A 97 -1.81 13.35 4.85
N VAL A 98 -2.21 14.03 5.92
CA VAL A 98 -3.59 14.00 6.43
C VAL A 98 -4.53 14.84 5.57
N LYS A 99 -4.08 16.02 5.13
CA LYS A 99 -4.92 16.96 4.37
C LYS A 99 -4.82 16.76 2.86
N ARG A 100 -3.71 16.18 2.38
CA ARG A 100 -3.43 16.00 0.94
C ARG A 100 -3.63 14.57 0.47
N ILE A 101 -4.63 13.86 1.04
CA ILE A 101 -4.98 12.50 0.61
C ILE A 101 -5.54 12.56 -0.81
N ALA A 102 -4.93 11.80 -1.73
CA ALA A 102 -5.29 11.82 -3.15
C ALA A 102 -6.69 11.23 -3.41
N GLU A 103 -7.13 10.26 -2.62
CA GLU A 103 -8.40 9.53 -2.77
C GLU A 103 -9.67 10.35 -2.42
N ARG A 104 -9.54 11.56 -1.91
CA ARG A 104 -10.68 12.42 -1.51
C ARG A 104 -11.27 13.27 -2.63
N GLY A 105 -11.10 12.87 -3.90
CA GLY A 105 -11.62 13.61 -5.04
C GLY A 105 -10.97 14.98 -5.23
N ARG A 106 -11.77 16.05 -5.47
CA ARG A 106 -11.24 17.42 -5.60
C ARG A 106 -10.75 17.96 -4.26
N ASN A 107 -9.48 17.67 -3.94
CA ASN A 107 -8.83 18.17 -2.75
C ASN A 107 -8.15 19.52 -3.07
N ALA A 108 -8.76 20.61 -2.65
CA ALA A 108 -8.26 21.96 -2.92
C ALA A 108 -6.85 22.21 -2.35
N GLU A 109 -6.52 21.65 -1.16
CA GLU A 109 -5.18 21.80 -0.60
C GLU A 109 -4.13 21.02 -1.38
N LEU A 110 -4.46 19.82 -1.87
CA LEU A 110 -3.60 19.04 -2.75
C LEU A 110 -3.36 19.77 -4.08
N GLN A 111 -4.43 20.27 -4.68
CA GLN A 111 -4.34 21.02 -5.94
C GLN A 111 -3.46 22.28 -5.79
N ALA A 112 -3.72 23.10 -4.78
CA ALA A 112 -2.93 24.29 -4.52
C ALA A 112 -1.44 23.98 -4.21
N ALA A 113 -1.16 22.83 -3.59
CA ALA A 113 0.22 22.41 -3.34
C ALA A 113 0.92 21.96 -4.63
N ARG A 114 0.22 21.26 -5.54
CA ARG A 114 0.74 20.91 -6.86
C ARG A 114 1.05 22.13 -7.71
N GLU A 115 0.12 23.09 -7.76
CA GLU A 115 0.29 24.35 -8.49
C GLU A 115 1.52 25.11 -8.00
N ARG A 116 1.69 25.25 -6.67
CA ARG A 116 2.88 25.89 -6.10
C ARG A 116 4.16 25.15 -6.45
N LEU A 117 4.17 23.82 -6.39
CA LEU A 117 5.36 23.03 -6.75
C LEU A 117 5.69 23.19 -8.23
N SER A 118 4.69 23.13 -9.10
CA SER A 118 4.86 23.31 -10.55
C SER A 118 5.40 24.71 -10.87
N ALA A 119 4.89 25.77 -10.22
CA ALA A 119 5.39 27.14 -10.39
C ALA A 119 6.86 27.27 -9.96
N LEU A 120 7.23 26.77 -8.77
CA LEU A 120 8.60 26.77 -8.28
C LEU A 120 9.57 25.97 -9.16
N TRP A 121 9.10 24.89 -9.75
CA TRP A 121 9.89 24.11 -10.69
C TRP A 121 10.11 24.89 -11.99
N ALA A 122 9.06 25.53 -12.53
CA ALA A 122 9.14 26.35 -13.73
C ALA A 122 10.06 27.61 -13.57
N GLU A 123 10.21 28.12 -12.35
CA GLU A 123 11.16 29.20 -12.05
C GLU A 123 12.62 28.74 -12.08
N ARG A 124 12.88 27.49 -11.66
CA ARG A 124 14.24 26.94 -11.51
C ARG A 124 14.75 26.22 -12.74
N ASP A 125 13.84 25.66 -13.53
CA ASP A 125 14.17 24.86 -14.70
C ASP A 125 13.37 25.34 -15.91
N PRO A 126 14.03 25.94 -16.92
CA PRO A 126 13.37 26.42 -18.13
C PRO A 126 12.60 25.31 -18.88
N THR A 127 13.05 24.05 -18.78
CA THR A 127 12.39 22.92 -19.44
C THR A 127 11.04 22.59 -18.79
N ALA A 128 10.86 22.92 -17.51
CA ALA A 128 9.60 22.72 -16.79
C ALA A 128 8.43 23.55 -17.38
N LYS A 129 8.72 24.68 -18.02
CA LYS A 129 7.70 25.52 -18.66
C LYS A 129 7.01 24.79 -19.82
N GLN A 130 7.72 23.92 -20.53
CA GLN A 130 7.16 23.12 -21.62
C GLN A 130 6.16 22.09 -21.12
N HIS A 131 6.32 21.64 -19.87
CA HIS A 131 5.47 20.64 -19.21
C HIS A 131 4.37 21.24 -18.31
N ALA A 132 4.27 22.56 -18.25
CA ALA A 132 3.27 23.22 -17.40
C ALA A 132 1.81 22.82 -17.70
N PRO A 133 1.38 22.63 -18.97
CA PRO A 133 0.04 22.14 -19.27
C PRO A 133 -0.21 20.73 -18.72
N ASP A 134 0.76 19.82 -18.87
CA ASP A 134 0.67 18.44 -18.40
C ASP A 134 0.62 18.37 -16.87
N ALA A 135 1.36 19.24 -16.18
CA ALA A 135 1.39 19.34 -14.72
C ALA A 135 0.02 19.69 -14.12
N GLN A 136 -0.86 20.34 -14.88
CA GLN A 136 -2.19 20.76 -14.43
C GLN A 136 -3.31 19.76 -14.77
N LEU A 137 -3.01 18.70 -15.49
CA LEU A 137 -4.02 17.69 -15.84
C LEU A 137 -4.73 17.16 -14.61
N ALA A 138 -6.04 17.02 -14.74
CA ALA A 138 -6.88 16.40 -13.70
C ALA A 138 -6.46 14.95 -13.48
N LEU A 139 -6.40 14.56 -12.22
CA LEU A 139 -6.02 13.20 -11.80
C LEU A 139 -7.22 12.45 -11.28
N SER A 140 -7.32 11.20 -11.69
CA SER A 140 -8.23 10.23 -11.10
C SER A 140 -7.45 9.30 -10.18
N ALA A 141 -7.25 9.73 -8.94
CA ALA A 141 -6.64 8.86 -7.93
C ALA A 141 -7.67 7.85 -7.43
N GLN A 142 -7.23 6.60 -7.33
CA GLN A 142 -8.03 5.51 -6.77
C GLN A 142 -8.02 5.57 -5.24
N SER A 143 -9.06 5.00 -4.61
CA SER A 143 -9.06 4.83 -3.16
C SER A 143 -8.44 3.50 -2.74
N ARG A 144 -8.02 3.41 -1.48
CA ARG A 144 -7.58 2.14 -0.88
C ARG A 144 -8.68 1.08 -0.89
N GLY A 145 -9.93 1.51 -0.76
CA GLY A 145 -11.09 0.62 -0.81
C GLY A 145 -11.30 -0.05 -2.16
N SER A 146 -10.71 0.50 -3.24
CA SER A 146 -10.74 -0.09 -4.58
C SER A 146 -9.56 -1.04 -4.87
N LEU A 147 -8.68 -1.29 -3.90
CA LEU A 147 -7.62 -2.30 -4.05
C LEU A 147 -8.24 -3.69 -4.23
N PRO A 148 -7.69 -4.50 -5.13
CA PRO A 148 -8.07 -5.89 -5.20
C PRO A 148 -7.82 -6.56 -3.84
N PHE A 149 -8.83 -7.20 -3.30
CA PHE A 149 -8.73 -7.98 -2.08
C PHE A 149 -8.89 -9.45 -2.45
N LEU A 150 -7.83 -10.00 -3.02
CA LEU A 150 -7.80 -11.35 -3.59
C LEU A 150 -7.02 -12.29 -2.68
N ALA A 151 -7.50 -13.54 -2.57
CA ALA A 151 -6.85 -14.60 -1.80
C ALA A 151 -6.33 -14.17 -0.42
N PRO A 152 -7.13 -13.51 0.44
CA PRO A 152 -6.63 -12.88 1.68
C PRO A 152 -5.96 -13.88 2.62
N HIS A 153 -6.47 -15.10 2.76
CA HIS A 153 -5.88 -16.12 3.60
C HIS A 153 -4.50 -16.59 3.09
N ALA A 154 -4.33 -16.70 1.76
CA ALA A 154 -3.03 -17.01 1.18
C ALA A 154 -2.04 -15.86 1.41
N THR A 155 -2.50 -14.63 1.27
CA THR A 155 -1.70 -13.43 1.55
C THR A 155 -1.25 -13.38 3.00
N ASP A 156 -2.15 -13.53 3.97
CA ASP A 156 -1.82 -13.54 5.39
C ASP A 156 -0.85 -14.66 5.77
N MET A 157 -1.07 -15.86 5.23
CA MET A 157 -0.19 -17.01 5.46
C MET A 157 1.23 -16.72 4.97
N LEU A 158 1.38 -16.18 3.75
CA LEU A 158 2.66 -15.87 3.15
C LEU A 158 3.37 -14.72 3.89
N LEU A 159 2.66 -13.64 4.25
CA LEU A 159 3.23 -12.54 5.02
C LEU A 159 3.70 -12.98 6.42
N ALA A 160 3.04 -13.97 7.02
CA ALA A 160 3.47 -14.52 8.30
C ALA A 160 4.76 -15.36 8.18
N GLN A 161 4.96 -16.04 7.04
CA GLN A 161 6.12 -16.87 6.77
C GLN A 161 7.33 -16.06 6.28
N GLU A 162 7.10 -15.11 5.38
CA GLU A 162 8.12 -14.34 4.65
C GLU A 162 8.32 -12.95 5.26
N ARG A 163 8.68 -12.89 6.53
CA ARG A 163 8.88 -11.61 7.24
C ARG A 163 10.06 -10.82 6.68
N GLY A 164 9.84 -9.55 6.34
CA GLY A 164 10.87 -8.63 5.86
C GLY A 164 11.18 -8.72 4.37
N VAL A 165 10.47 -9.54 3.62
CA VAL A 165 10.57 -9.62 2.15
C VAL A 165 9.67 -8.55 1.53
N GLN A 166 10.21 -7.81 0.55
CA GLN A 166 9.46 -6.73 -0.13
C GLN A 166 8.52 -7.25 -1.21
N GLU A 167 8.85 -8.37 -1.85
CA GLU A 167 8.08 -8.99 -2.92
C GLU A 167 8.03 -10.51 -2.73
N VAL A 168 6.84 -11.07 -2.76
CA VAL A 168 6.62 -12.53 -2.72
C VAL A 168 5.93 -12.95 -4.00
N ARG A 169 6.58 -13.82 -4.77
CA ARG A 169 6.00 -14.45 -5.97
C ARG A 169 5.30 -15.74 -5.58
N THR A 170 4.05 -15.86 -5.98
CA THR A 170 3.22 -17.02 -5.63
C THR A 170 2.84 -17.83 -6.85
N THR A 171 2.34 -19.04 -6.63
CA THR A 171 1.78 -19.92 -7.65
C THR A 171 0.28 -19.72 -7.86
N ILE A 172 -0.34 -18.78 -7.13
CA ILE A 172 -1.77 -18.46 -7.26
C ILE A 172 -2.06 -17.92 -8.66
N ASP A 173 -3.02 -18.55 -9.33
CA ASP A 173 -3.57 -18.07 -10.59
C ASP A 173 -4.83 -17.25 -10.32
N LEU A 174 -4.79 -15.96 -10.66
CA LEU A 174 -5.89 -15.02 -10.37
C LEU A 174 -7.21 -15.40 -11.04
N ARG A 175 -7.18 -16.05 -12.21
CA ARG A 175 -8.40 -16.50 -12.90
C ARG A 175 -9.02 -17.69 -12.21
N MET A 176 -8.19 -18.65 -11.78
CA MET A 176 -8.62 -19.80 -11.00
C MET A 176 -9.13 -19.36 -9.63
N GLN A 177 -8.45 -18.43 -8.95
CA GLN A 177 -8.87 -17.85 -7.69
C GLN A 177 -10.27 -17.20 -7.81
N ALA A 178 -10.46 -16.30 -8.77
CA ALA A 178 -11.74 -15.63 -8.99
C ALA A 178 -12.87 -16.63 -9.35
N THR A 179 -12.54 -17.69 -10.09
CA THR A 179 -13.50 -18.74 -10.42
C THR A 179 -13.89 -19.52 -9.18
N LEU A 180 -12.92 -19.91 -8.35
CA LEU A 180 -13.17 -20.63 -7.11
C LEU A 180 -14.02 -19.82 -6.13
N GLU A 181 -13.71 -18.52 -5.97
CA GLU A 181 -14.49 -17.59 -5.13
C GLU A 181 -15.94 -17.46 -5.61
N ARG A 182 -16.15 -17.33 -6.90
CA ARG A 182 -17.50 -17.27 -7.49
C ARG A 182 -18.28 -18.56 -7.26
N VAL A 183 -17.67 -19.71 -7.52
CA VAL A 183 -18.30 -21.02 -7.36
C VAL A 183 -18.62 -21.26 -5.88
N MET A 184 -17.71 -20.95 -4.97
CA MET A 184 -17.93 -21.08 -3.53
C MET A 184 -19.11 -20.21 -3.07
N ALA A 185 -19.17 -18.96 -3.51
CA ALA A 185 -20.27 -18.05 -3.17
C ALA A 185 -21.63 -18.54 -3.71
N GLN A 186 -21.66 -19.16 -4.89
CA GLN A 186 -22.86 -19.78 -5.44
C GLN A 186 -23.27 -21.00 -4.63
N TYR A 187 -22.33 -21.86 -4.29
CA TYR A 187 -22.57 -23.08 -3.51
C TYR A 187 -23.14 -22.76 -2.12
N LEU A 188 -22.56 -21.81 -1.42
CA LEU A 188 -23.05 -21.40 -0.10
C LEU A 188 -24.45 -20.79 -0.16
N ARG A 189 -24.76 -19.99 -1.17
CA ARG A 189 -26.12 -19.46 -1.37
C ARG A 189 -27.14 -20.57 -1.64
N ALA A 190 -26.75 -21.58 -2.41
CA ALA A 190 -27.63 -22.71 -2.73
C ALA A 190 -27.88 -23.63 -1.53
N HIS A 191 -27.06 -23.59 -0.49
CA HIS A 191 -27.16 -24.46 0.69
C HIS A 191 -27.39 -23.64 1.99
N ALA A 192 -27.83 -22.42 1.87
CA ALA A 192 -28.10 -21.55 3.03
C ALA A 192 -29.25 -22.08 3.88
N ASP A 193 -30.23 -22.74 3.26
CA ASP A 193 -31.39 -23.38 3.90
C ASP A 193 -31.01 -24.51 4.86
N VAL A 194 -29.90 -25.23 4.59
CA VAL A 194 -29.37 -26.27 5.48
C VAL A 194 -28.37 -25.72 6.51
N GLY A 195 -28.27 -24.40 6.64
CA GLY A 195 -27.40 -23.73 7.63
C GLY A 195 -25.93 -23.66 7.25
N MET A 196 -25.57 -23.91 5.99
CA MET A 196 -24.20 -23.79 5.52
C MET A 196 -23.85 -22.33 5.26
N ASN A 197 -23.08 -21.72 6.16
CA ASN A 197 -22.70 -20.31 6.12
C ASN A 197 -21.20 -20.06 5.95
N ASN A 198 -20.37 -21.11 6.02
CA ASN A 198 -18.92 -21.01 5.83
C ASN A 198 -18.37 -22.25 5.13
N ALA A 199 -17.32 -22.09 4.34
CA ALA A 199 -16.60 -23.17 3.68
C ALA A 199 -15.18 -22.74 3.34
N SER A 200 -14.29 -23.71 3.14
CA SER A 200 -12.93 -23.52 2.66
C SER A 200 -12.64 -24.42 1.47
N ALA A 201 -11.75 -23.99 0.57
CA ALA A 201 -11.36 -24.76 -0.60
C ALA A 201 -9.90 -24.50 -0.98
N LEU A 202 -9.26 -25.55 -1.48
CA LEU A 202 -7.90 -25.52 -2.00
C LEU A 202 -7.90 -26.14 -3.40
N LEU A 203 -7.36 -25.43 -4.37
CA LEU A 203 -7.15 -25.93 -5.71
C LEU A 203 -5.65 -26.18 -5.95
N LEU A 204 -5.32 -27.44 -6.25
CA LEU A 204 -3.96 -27.89 -6.53
C LEU A 204 -3.82 -28.32 -7.98
N ASP A 205 -2.69 -28.02 -8.56
CA ASP A 205 -2.25 -28.65 -9.82
C ASP A 205 -1.72 -30.04 -9.50
N ALA A 206 -2.38 -31.08 -10.01
CA ALA A 206 -2.07 -32.46 -9.67
C ALA A 206 -0.68 -32.92 -10.18
N SER A 207 -0.12 -32.27 -11.20
CA SER A 207 1.19 -32.62 -11.78
C SER A 207 2.35 -31.99 -11.03
N THR A 208 2.16 -30.75 -10.53
CA THR A 208 3.22 -29.94 -9.90
C THR A 208 3.04 -29.80 -8.39
N MET A 209 1.86 -30.20 -7.85
CA MET A 209 1.43 -29.99 -6.47
C MET A 209 1.41 -28.51 -6.04
N GLN A 210 1.39 -27.61 -7.01
CA GLN A 210 1.33 -26.16 -6.74
C GLN A 210 -0.09 -25.73 -6.39
N VAL A 211 -0.21 -24.88 -5.37
CA VAL A 211 -1.47 -24.22 -5.01
C VAL A 211 -1.81 -23.19 -6.07
N ARG A 212 -2.93 -23.36 -6.77
CA ARG A 212 -3.43 -22.44 -7.80
C ARG A 212 -4.51 -21.50 -7.31
N ALA A 213 -5.28 -21.91 -6.30
CA ALA A 213 -6.25 -21.04 -5.61
C ALA A 213 -6.47 -21.52 -4.18
N MET A 214 -6.79 -20.57 -3.26
CA MET A 214 -7.06 -20.86 -1.86
C MET A 214 -8.16 -19.96 -1.33
N ILE A 215 -9.18 -20.56 -0.73
CA ILE A 215 -10.23 -19.87 0.03
C ILE A 215 -10.24 -20.46 1.44
N GLY A 216 -9.90 -19.68 2.46
CA GLY A 216 -9.89 -20.13 3.84
C GLY A 216 -11.24 -20.00 4.54
N SER A 217 -12.10 -19.08 4.08
CA SER A 217 -13.48 -18.91 4.57
C SER A 217 -14.34 -18.25 3.49
N ALA A 218 -15.65 -18.26 3.71
CA ALA A 218 -16.62 -17.63 2.80
C ALA A 218 -16.45 -16.09 2.68
N ASP A 219 -16.08 -15.44 3.78
CA ASP A 219 -15.81 -14.00 3.85
C ASP A 219 -14.79 -13.71 4.95
N PHE A 220 -13.60 -13.30 4.54
CA PHE A 220 -12.47 -12.97 5.43
C PHE A 220 -12.81 -11.89 6.46
N ARG A 221 -13.70 -10.95 6.12
CA ARG A 221 -14.05 -9.81 6.98
C ARG A 221 -15.24 -10.07 7.90
N ASN A 222 -15.84 -11.22 7.81
CA ASN A 222 -17.03 -11.56 8.59
C ASN A 222 -16.66 -12.28 9.89
N ASP A 223 -16.66 -11.54 11.00
CA ASP A 223 -16.33 -12.09 12.32
C ASP A 223 -17.36 -13.11 12.82
N ALA A 224 -18.63 -13.01 12.39
CA ALA A 224 -19.69 -13.94 12.81
C ALA A 224 -19.45 -15.39 12.37
N ILE A 225 -18.68 -15.60 11.30
CA ILE A 225 -18.27 -16.92 10.81
C ILE A 225 -16.80 -17.23 11.10
N SER A 226 -16.14 -16.41 11.95
CA SER A 226 -14.70 -16.48 12.17
C SER A 226 -13.91 -16.39 10.85
N GLY A 227 -14.26 -15.42 10.01
CA GLY A 227 -13.81 -15.32 8.62
C GLY A 227 -12.30 -15.26 8.44
N GLN A 228 -11.53 -14.79 9.42
CA GLN A 228 -10.06 -14.74 9.37
C GLN A 228 -9.40 -16.10 9.64
N VAL A 229 -10.15 -17.10 10.13
CA VAL A 229 -9.61 -18.44 10.32
C VAL A 229 -9.45 -19.13 8.97
N ASN A 230 -8.22 -19.56 8.66
CA ASN A 230 -7.94 -20.30 7.43
C ASN A 230 -8.39 -21.75 7.57
N GLY A 231 -9.60 -22.05 7.10
CA GLY A 231 -10.21 -23.39 7.15
C GLY A 231 -9.44 -24.46 6.37
N VAL A 232 -8.60 -24.06 5.40
CA VAL A 232 -7.73 -25.00 4.65
C VAL A 232 -6.65 -25.59 5.55
N LEU A 233 -6.14 -24.80 6.51
CA LEU A 233 -5.10 -25.22 7.45
C LEU A 233 -5.67 -25.77 8.76
N ALA A 234 -6.97 -25.58 9.00
CA ALA A 234 -7.60 -26.04 10.24
C ALA A 234 -7.62 -27.57 10.32
N LYS A 235 -7.10 -28.11 11.43
CA LYS A 235 -7.14 -29.54 11.69
C LYS A 235 -8.59 -29.98 11.88
N ARG A 236 -9.05 -30.91 11.06
CA ARG A 236 -10.41 -31.47 11.07
C ARG A 236 -10.35 -32.98 11.06
N SER A 237 -11.39 -33.62 11.60
CA SER A 237 -11.57 -35.08 11.42
C SER A 237 -11.82 -35.35 9.93
N PRO A 238 -11.09 -36.30 9.32
CA PRO A 238 -11.22 -36.62 7.89
C PRO A 238 -12.55 -37.25 7.54
N GLY A 239 -13.23 -37.87 8.54
CA GLY A 239 -14.52 -38.55 8.32
C GLY A 239 -14.47 -39.53 7.16
N SER A 240 -15.52 -39.51 6.33
CA SER A 240 -15.64 -40.41 5.17
C SER A 240 -14.69 -40.11 4.01
N THR A 241 -13.93 -39.04 4.06
CA THR A 241 -12.94 -38.73 2.98
C THR A 241 -11.78 -39.71 2.93
N LEU A 242 -11.57 -40.50 3.99
CA LEU A 242 -10.58 -41.59 4.00
C LEU A 242 -11.03 -42.85 3.29
N LYS A 243 -12.33 -43.03 2.98
CA LYS A 243 -12.84 -44.23 2.35
C LYS A 243 -12.15 -44.64 1.04
N PRO A 244 -11.71 -43.71 0.15
CA PRO A 244 -10.97 -44.10 -1.06
C PRO A 244 -9.60 -44.74 -0.77
N PHE A 245 -9.06 -44.59 0.44
CA PHE A 245 -7.74 -45.04 0.84
C PHE A 245 -7.77 -46.27 1.79
N ILE A 246 -8.96 -46.70 2.16
CA ILE A 246 -9.22 -47.87 3.02
C ILE A 246 -9.86 -48.97 2.18
#